data_bc97b5cdb4e12c1238e9fa553baf6100
#
_entry.id   bc97b5cdb4e12c1238e9fa553baf6100
#
_cell.length_a   1.000
_cell.length_b   1.000
_cell.length_c   1.000
_cell.angle_alpha   90.00
_cell.angle_beta   90.00
_cell.angle_gamma   90.00
#
_symmetry.space_group_name_H-M   'P 1'
#
loop_
_entity.id
_entity.type
_entity.pdbx_description
1 polymer ?
#
loop_
_entity_poly.entity_id
_entity_poly.type
_entity_poly.pdbx_seq_one_letter_code
_entity_poly.pdbx_strand_id
1 'polypeptide(L)'
;MSEPRGQRLLIISPAFHGYCHSIARGFRALGYETAVHRYDAFDTVGAKLRNKLRYELPERFGADSRERAEADLTRRAVEVLREHRPDRLLVIKADALGQAFWEEVRAQGVPHLLWLYDDLSRHRYDFDFLRQLPGVISYARSEADMLAEAGVPAAYVPNGFDPELAPPQTRTQEEIVFVGSRYPNRVQLLEHLSGHGVPVRAYGRGWSHHPVDQLRTWEWARPDLPSERDIPLAQAYAVQARAAAALNVHGLQEGLAMRTFEVPGMNGIQLIDRPTSRSSTTRHGGADLPQPRAAAGAVPPGPRRSALVRAHPRRGARSDLAQHTFAHRAREVQKLWD
;
A
#
# COMPACT_ATOMS: atom_id res chain seq x y z
N MET A 1 -0.80 -2.72 29.74
CA MET A 1 0.12 -2.76 28.56
C MET A 1 1.46 -2.20 29.00
N SER A 2 2.50 -3.02 29.06
CA SER A 2 3.87 -2.58 29.34
C SER A 2 4.41 -1.85 28.09
N GLU A 3 5.10 -0.71 28.30
CA GLU A 3 5.78 -0.02 27.22
C GLU A 3 6.84 -0.95 26.59
N PRO A 4 6.92 -1.05 25.25
CA PRO A 4 7.83 -1.99 24.56
C PRO A 4 9.28 -1.51 24.53
N ARG A 5 9.73 -0.77 25.54
CA ARG A 5 11.07 -0.16 25.59
C ARG A 5 12.17 -1.20 25.37
N GLY A 6 12.91 -1.05 24.28
CA GLY A 6 14.03 -1.90 23.93
C GLY A 6 13.67 -3.25 23.31
N GLN A 7 12.38 -3.54 23.04
CA GLN A 7 12.01 -4.74 22.28
C GLN A 7 12.44 -4.60 20.82
N ARG A 8 13.10 -5.64 20.32
CA ARG A 8 13.56 -5.71 18.91
C ARG A 8 12.40 -6.15 18.02
N LEU A 9 12.02 -5.27 17.11
CA LEU A 9 11.03 -5.56 16.08
C LEU A 9 11.70 -5.69 14.73
N LEU A 10 11.55 -6.83 14.08
CA LEU A 10 11.90 -7.01 12.68
C LEU A 10 10.68 -6.83 11.80
N ILE A 11 10.81 -5.98 10.79
CA ILE A 11 9.79 -5.77 9.75
C ILE A 11 10.31 -6.39 8.46
N ILE A 12 9.65 -7.42 7.96
CA ILE A 12 9.92 -8.02 6.66
C ILE A 12 8.87 -7.53 5.68
N SER A 13 9.30 -6.85 4.61
CA SER A 13 8.42 -6.11 3.73
C SER A 13 8.93 -6.11 2.29
N PRO A 14 8.08 -5.93 1.29
CA PRO A 14 8.54 -5.50 -0.03
C PRO A 14 9.10 -4.07 0.05
N ALA A 15 9.88 -3.66 -0.95
CA ALA A 15 10.44 -2.30 -1.01
C ALA A 15 9.37 -1.20 -1.08
N PHE A 16 8.26 -1.48 -1.69
CA PHE A 16 6.98 -0.75 -1.74
C PHE A 16 7.11 0.78 -1.49
N HIS A 17 7.81 1.47 -2.39
CA HIS A 17 8.06 2.92 -2.33
C HIS A 17 8.61 3.45 -0.99
N GLY A 18 9.07 2.58 -0.09
CA GLY A 18 9.64 2.97 1.20
C GLY A 18 8.65 3.08 2.36
N TYR A 19 7.39 2.67 2.21
CA TYR A 19 6.41 2.67 3.30
C TYR A 19 6.83 1.85 4.52
N CYS A 20 7.60 0.78 4.31
CA CYS A 20 8.18 0.00 5.41
C CYS A 20 9.00 0.85 6.38
N HIS A 21 9.71 1.88 5.91
CA HIS A 21 10.46 2.80 6.75
C HIS A 21 9.54 3.75 7.53
N SER A 22 8.43 4.19 6.92
CA SER A 22 7.41 5.00 7.60
C SER A 22 6.71 4.20 8.69
N ILE A 23 6.38 2.94 8.43
CA ILE A 23 5.84 2.01 9.44
C ILE A 23 6.86 1.81 10.57
N ALA A 24 8.13 1.58 10.24
CA ALA A 24 9.19 1.43 11.24
C ALA A 24 9.34 2.67 12.12
N ARG A 25 9.24 3.89 11.57
CA ARG A 25 9.21 5.13 12.38
C ARG A 25 8.05 5.14 13.35
N GLY A 26 6.87 4.70 12.91
CA GLY A 26 5.71 4.57 13.79
C GLY A 26 5.97 3.67 15.01
N PHE A 27 6.63 2.53 14.81
CA PHE A 27 7.01 1.64 15.92
C PHE A 27 8.15 2.20 16.77
N ARG A 28 9.14 2.87 16.17
CA ARG A 28 10.20 3.56 16.96
C ARG A 28 9.61 4.61 17.89
N ALA A 29 8.58 5.34 17.45
CA ALA A 29 7.88 6.31 18.30
C ALA A 29 7.18 5.67 19.52
N LEU A 30 6.98 4.35 19.52
CA LEU A 30 6.48 3.57 20.65
C LEU A 30 7.59 2.96 21.51
N GLY A 31 8.86 3.14 21.15
CA GLY A 31 10.00 2.62 21.89
C GLY A 31 10.58 1.28 21.40
N TYR A 32 10.13 0.77 20.25
CA TYR A 32 10.74 -0.42 19.64
C TYR A 32 12.09 -0.12 18.99
N GLU A 33 13.02 -1.05 19.10
CA GLU A 33 14.22 -1.10 18.26
C GLU A 33 13.86 -1.80 16.95
N THR A 34 13.70 -1.02 15.87
CA THR A 34 13.19 -1.58 14.60
C THR A 34 14.29 -1.82 13.59
N ALA A 35 14.34 -3.03 13.03
CA ALA A 35 15.06 -3.38 11.82
C ALA A 35 14.06 -3.61 10.66
N VAL A 36 14.47 -3.28 9.43
CA VAL A 36 13.65 -3.47 8.23
C VAL A 36 14.43 -4.28 7.21
N HIS A 37 13.89 -5.41 6.81
CA HIS A 37 14.37 -6.19 5.68
C HIS A 37 13.41 -6.06 4.51
N ARG A 38 13.92 -5.52 3.39
CA ARG A 38 13.17 -5.39 2.13
C ARG A 38 13.53 -6.58 1.24
N TYR A 39 12.72 -7.62 1.25
CA TYR A 39 13.06 -8.90 0.62
C TYR A 39 13.22 -8.81 -0.92
N ASP A 40 12.54 -7.88 -1.59
CA ASP A 40 12.60 -7.66 -3.05
C ASP A 40 13.47 -6.46 -3.46
N ALA A 41 14.18 -5.83 -2.51
CA ALA A 41 15.06 -4.72 -2.80
C ALA A 41 16.43 -5.19 -3.29
N PHE A 42 16.84 -4.66 -4.42
CA PHE A 42 18.17 -4.81 -4.98
C PHE A 42 18.89 -3.46 -4.89
N ASP A 43 19.61 -3.22 -3.79
CA ASP A 43 20.16 -1.90 -3.48
C ASP A 43 21.39 -1.54 -4.32
N THR A 44 22.09 -2.53 -4.87
CA THR A 44 23.27 -2.29 -5.70
C THR A 44 22.98 -2.47 -7.20
N VAL A 45 23.72 -1.75 -8.04
CA VAL A 45 23.63 -1.87 -9.51
C VAL A 45 23.92 -3.31 -9.94
N GLY A 46 24.92 -3.95 -9.33
CA GLY A 46 25.26 -5.35 -9.60
C GLY A 46 24.13 -6.32 -9.19
N ALA A 47 23.46 -6.08 -8.06
CA ALA A 47 22.32 -6.88 -7.65
C ALA A 47 21.12 -6.70 -8.60
N LYS A 48 20.85 -5.47 -9.05
CA LYS A 48 19.80 -5.17 -10.07
C LYS A 48 20.10 -5.86 -11.39
N LEU A 49 21.34 -5.78 -11.87
CA LEU A 49 21.77 -6.42 -13.11
C LEU A 49 21.69 -7.94 -13.02
N ARG A 50 22.16 -8.52 -11.91
CA ARG A 50 22.05 -9.96 -11.64
C ARG A 50 20.58 -10.42 -11.61
N ASN A 51 19.71 -9.69 -10.94
CA ASN A 51 18.27 -9.97 -10.92
C ASN A 51 17.68 -9.97 -12.33
N LYS A 52 18.00 -8.95 -13.11
CA LYS A 52 17.51 -8.81 -14.49
C LYS A 52 18.01 -9.96 -15.38
N LEU A 53 19.28 -10.31 -15.31
CA LEU A 53 19.88 -11.37 -16.11
C LEU A 53 19.47 -12.78 -15.68
N ARG A 54 19.28 -12.98 -14.36
CA ARG A 54 19.05 -14.32 -13.81
C ARG A 54 17.57 -14.69 -13.73
N TYR A 55 16.68 -13.70 -13.62
CA TYR A 55 15.25 -13.94 -13.40
C TYR A 55 14.36 -13.26 -14.45
N GLU A 56 14.46 -11.95 -14.66
CA GLU A 56 13.54 -11.22 -15.54
C GLU A 56 13.69 -11.62 -17.01
N LEU A 57 14.91 -11.73 -17.53
CA LEU A 57 15.16 -12.13 -18.91
C LEU A 57 14.78 -13.60 -19.17
N PRO A 58 15.23 -14.59 -18.37
CA PRO A 58 14.83 -15.98 -18.57
C PRO A 58 13.33 -16.21 -18.52
N GLU A 59 12.62 -15.55 -17.57
CA GLU A 59 11.15 -15.64 -17.46
C GLU A 59 10.45 -15.18 -18.77
N ARG A 60 10.99 -14.16 -19.42
CA ARG A 60 10.49 -13.68 -20.72
C ARG A 60 10.69 -14.65 -21.87
N PHE A 61 11.71 -15.49 -21.79
CA PHE A 61 11.99 -16.53 -22.79
C PHE A 61 11.41 -17.89 -22.39
N GLY A 62 10.44 -17.91 -21.45
CA GLY A 62 9.71 -19.11 -21.05
C GLY A 62 10.44 -20.02 -20.06
N ALA A 63 11.55 -19.56 -19.47
CA ALA A 63 12.21 -20.31 -18.40
C ALA A 63 11.51 -20.06 -17.06
N ASP A 64 11.25 -21.11 -16.31
CA ASP A 64 10.69 -21.01 -14.95
C ASP A 64 11.77 -20.54 -13.97
N SER A 65 11.96 -19.21 -13.95
CA SER A 65 12.88 -18.55 -13.02
C SER A 65 12.22 -18.12 -11.71
N ARG A 66 10.89 -18.25 -11.63
CA ARG A 66 10.08 -17.78 -10.52
C ARG A 66 10.40 -18.52 -9.23
N GLU A 67 10.45 -19.85 -9.26
CA GLU A 67 10.80 -20.66 -8.10
C GLU A 67 12.20 -20.34 -7.57
N ARG A 68 13.17 -20.12 -8.47
CA ARG A 68 14.53 -19.75 -8.07
C ARG A 68 14.59 -18.36 -7.44
N ALA A 69 13.80 -17.40 -7.97
CA ALA A 69 13.71 -16.08 -7.38
C ALA A 69 13.08 -16.13 -5.99
N GLU A 70 11.98 -16.87 -5.83
CA GLU A 70 11.31 -17.10 -4.56
C GLU A 70 12.25 -17.77 -3.54
N ALA A 71 13.00 -18.80 -3.95
CA ALA A 71 13.98 -19.49 -3.08
C ALA A 71 15.08 -18.52 -2.61
N ASP A 72 15.62 -17.67 -3.50
CA ASP A 72 16.64 -16.69 -3.11
C ASP A 72 16.09 -15.60 -2.18
N LEU A 73 14.87 -15.12 -2.38
CA LEU A 73 14.22 -14.15 -1.49
C LEU A 73 13.95 -14.77 -0.11
N THR A 74 13.42 -15.99 -0.11
CA THR A 74 13.13 -16.78 1.09
C THR A 74 14.38 -17.01 1.92
N ARG A 75 15.47 -17.49 1.29
CA ARG A 75 16.73 -17.73 1.98
C ARG A 75 17.26 -16.48 2.68
N ARG A 76 17.25 -15.31 2.01
CA ARG A 76 17.69 -14.05 2.61
C ARG A 76 16.80 -13.62 3.77
N ALA A 77 15.50 -13.80 3.65
CA ALA A 77 14.58 -13.47 4.74
C ALA A 77 14.82 -14.37 5.96
N VAL A 78 15.09 -15.66 5.75
CA VAL A 78 15.47 -16.61 6.80
C VAL A 78 16.80 -16.23 7.46
N GLU A 79 17.83 -15.90 6.66
CA GLU A 79 19.14 -15.47 7.17
C GLU A 79 19.00 -14.23 8.08
N VAL A 80 18.25 -13.22 7.64
CA VAL A 80 17.99 -12.01 8.41
C VAL A 80 17.20 -12.30 9.68
N LEU A 81 16.19 -13.17 9.63
CA LEU A 81 15.42 -13.56 10.81
C LEU A 81 16.31 -14.25 11.87
N ARG A 82 17.19 -15.15 11.43
CA ARG A 82 18.16 -15.85 12.30
C ARG A 82 19.18 -14.91 12.93
N GLU A 83 19.66 -13.94 12.16
CA GLU A 83 20.66 -12.96 12.61
C GLU A 83 20.06 -11.98 13.65
N HIS A 84 18.88 -11.43 13.36
CA HIS A 84 18.27 -10.39 14.22
C HIS A 84 17.64 -10.94 15.49
N ARG A 85 17.16 -12.20 15.49
CA ARG A 85 16.46 -12.82 16.64
C ARG A 85 15.49 -11.84 17.30
N PRO A 86 14.47 -11.37 16.58
CA PRO A 86 13.58 -10.32 17.06
C PRO A 86 12.68 -10.82 18.19
N ASP A 87 12.25 -9.90 19.07
CA ASP A 87 11.25 -10.19 20.09
C ASP A 87 9.82 -10.14 19.51
N ARG A 88 9.66 -9.44 18.38
CA ARG A 88 8.41 -9.34 17.60
C ARG A 88 8.74 -9.32 16.11
N LEU A 89 7.87 -9.91 15.30
CA LEU A 89 8.01 -9.93 13.85
C LEU A 89 6.74 -9.37 13.19
N LEU A 90 6.89 -8.38 12.32
CA LEU A 90 5.83 -7.88 11.45
C LEU A 90 6.16 -8.25 10.00
N VAL A 91 5.33 -9.06 9.39
CA VAL A 91 5.48 -9.48 8.00
C VAL A 91 4.49 -8.71 7.16
N ILE A 92 4.97 -7.96 6.18
CA ILE A 92 4.12 -7.17 5.29
C ILE A 92 4.09 -7.84 3.93
N LYS A 93 2.91 -8.17 3.45
CA LYS A 93 2.63 -8.83 2.18
C LYS A 93 3.25 -10.24 2.10
N ALA A 94 4.51 -10.36 1.80
CA ALA A 94 5.38 -11.57 1.84
C ALA A 94 4.87 -12.82 1.08
N ASP A 95 3.91 -12.68 0.18
CA ASP A 95 3.39 -13.75 -0.68
C ASP A 95 4.39 -14.23 -1.75
N ALA A 96 5.57 -13.57 -1.81
CA ALA A 96 6.72 -13.98 -2.60
C ALA A 96 7.77 -14.78 -1.78
N LEU A 97 7.50 -15.03 -0.50
CA LEU A 97 8.36 -15.85 0.36
C LEU A 97 7.77 -17.27 0.46
N GLY A 98 8.61 -18.27 0.21
CA GLY A 98 8.20 -19.67 0.24
C GLY A 98 8.00 -20.21 1.65
N GLN A 99 7.54 -21.46 1.71
CA GLN A 99 7.19 -22.18 2.94
C GLN A 99 8.32 -22.21 3.98
N ALA A 100 9.58 -22.34 3.54
CA ALA A 100 10.74 -22.40 4.42
C ALA A 100 10.91 -21.14 5.32
N PHE A 101 10.43 -19.96 4.87
CA PHE A 101 10.40 -18.77 5.71
C PHE A 101 9.43 -18.94 6.89
N TRP A 102 8.22 -19.41 6.62
CA TRP A 102 7.19 -19.61 7.63
C TRP A 102 7.51 -20.76 8.59
N GLU A 103 8.21 -21.78 8.10
CA GLU A 103 8.76 -22.86 8.94
C GLU A 103 9.80 -22.31 9.93
N GLU A 104 10.70 -21.44 9.47
CA GLU A 104 11.67 -20.80 10.34
C GLU A 104 11.01 -19.89 11.38
N VAL A 105 9.99 -19.11 10.99
CA VAL A 105 9.21 -18.26 11.91
C VAL A 105 8.58 -19.13 13.01
N ARG A 106 7.99 -20.26 12.67
CA ARG A 106 7.43 -21.20 13.63
C ARG A 106 8.50 -21.84 14.52
N ALA A 107 9.61 -22.25 13.94
CA ALA A 107 10.72 -22.88 14.67
C ALA A 107 11.33 -21.94 15.72
N GLN A 108 11.41 -20.66 15.44
CA GLN A 108 11.89 -19.67 16.41
C GLN A 108 10.84 -19.29 17.46
N GLY A 109 9.57 -19.59 17.24
CA GLY A 109 8.47 -19.26 18.15
C GLY A 109 8.27 -17.76 18.34
N VAL A 110 8.77 -16.92 17.42
CA VAL A 110 8.65 -15.46 17.54
C VAL A 110 7.19 -15.02 17.35
N PRO A 111 6.63 -14.20 18.24
CA PRO A 111 5.31 -13.59 18.06
C PRO A 111 5.31 -12.76 16.78
N HIS A 112 4.39 -13.09 15.86
CA HIS A 112 4.38 -12.48 14.54
C HIS A 112 2.96 -12.15 14.08
N LEU A 113 2.85 -11.15 13.19
CA LEU A 113 1.63 -10.75 12.51
C LEU A 113 1.89 -10.64 11.02
N LEU A 114 0.93 -11.03 10.21
CA LEU A 114 0.91 -10.79 8.77
C LEU A 114 0.04 -9.58 8.47
N TRP A 115 0.61 -8.53 7.91
CA TRP A 115 -0.13 -7.38 7.39
C TRP A 115 -0.26 -7.50 5.87
N LEU A 116 -1.45 -7.75 5.38
CA LEU A 116 -1.70 -7.93 3.94
C LEU A 116 -1.31 -6.68 3.15
N TYR A 117 -1.70 -5.51 3.60
CA TYR A 117 -1.33 -4.21 3.03
C TYR A 117 -1.79 -3.97 1.59
N ASP A 118 -2.45 -4.93 0.99
CA ASP A 118 -3.11 -4.92 -0.32
C ASP A 118 -4.34 -5.85 -0.23
N ASP A 119 -5.24 -5.82 -1.21
CA ASP A 119 -6.40 -6.72 -1.22
C ASP A 119 -5.98 -8.19 -1.26
N LEU A 120 -6.66 -9.04 -0.52
CA LEU A 120 -6.38 -10.47 -0.44
C LEU A 120 -6.37 -11.12 -1.84
N SER A 121 -7.23 -10.67 -2.74
CA SER A 121 -7.30 -11.14 -4.13
C SER A 121 -6.00 -10.96 -4.93
N ARG A 122 -5.09 -10.14 -4.45
CA ARG A 122 -3.76 -9.91 -5.03
C ARG A 122 -2.66 -10.73 -4.38
N HIS A 123 -3.00 -11.52 -3.38
CA HIS A 123 -2.09 -12.41 -2.68
C HIS A 123 -2.28 -13.85 -3.13
N ARG A 124 -1.29 -14.69 -2.83
CA ARG A 124 -1.33 -16.13 -3.09
C ARG A 124 -1.67 -16.96 -1.85
N TYR A 125 -2.08 -16.31 -0.79
CA TYR A 125 -2.46 -16.99 0.43
C TYR A 125 -3.81 -17.68 0.29
N ASP A 126 -3.90 -18.94 0.73
CA ASP A 126 -5.15 -19.62 0.93
C ASP A 126 -5.64 -19.45 2.38
N PHE A 127 -6.90 -19.75 2.61
CA PHE A 127 -7.53 -19.60 3.93
C PHE A 127 -6.97 -20.59 4.96
N ASP A 128 -6.53 -21.77 4.54
CA ASP A 128 -6.01 -22.79 5.45
C ASP A 128 -4.66 -22.34 6.02
N PHE A 129 -3.84 -21.71 5.21
CA PHE A 129 -2.61 -21.08 5.67
C PHE A 129 -2.90 -19.89 6.60
N LEU A 130 -3.81 -18.98 6.22
CA LEU A 130 -4.13 -17.80 7.02
C LEU A 130 -4.70 -18.16 8.41
N ARG A 131 -5.49 -19.25 8.52
CA ARG A 131 -6.01 -19.74 9.81
C ARG A 131 -4.93 -20.23 10.77
N GLN A 132 -3.75 -20.62 10.26
CA GLN A 132 -2.63 -21.09 11.08
C GLN A 132 -1.78 -19.94 11.65
N LEU A 133 -1.98 -18.73 11.16
CA LEU A 133 -1.24 -17.56 11.65
C LEU A 133 -1.83 -17.04 12.96
N PRO A 134 -1.01 -16.51 13.87
CA PRO A 134 -1.50 -15.93 15.14
C PRO A 134 -2.28 -14.63 14.94
N GLY A 135 -2.10 -13.94 13.80
CA GLY A 135 -2.88 -12.75 13.47
C GLY A 135 -2.62 -12.27 12.05
N VAL A 136 -3.70 -11.86 11.38
CA VAL A 136 -3.72 -11.31 10.03
C VAL A 136 -4.34 -9.92 10.06
N ILE A 137 -3.71 -8.96 9.42
CA ILE A 137 -4.18 -7.57 9.39
C ILE A 137 -4.59 -7.22 7.96
N SER A 138 -5.83 -6.78 7.79
CA SER A 138 -6.29 -6.15 6.55
C SER A 138 -6.51 -4.65 6.72
N TYR A 139 -6.24 -3.89 5.66
CA TYR A 139 -6.51 -2.45 5.59
C TYR A 139 -7.94 -2.13 5.13
N ALA A 140 -8.70 -3.14 4.71
CA ALA A 140 -10.11 -3.07 4.35
C ALA A 140 -10.96 -3.74 5.43
N ARG A 141 -11.98 -3.02 5.96
CA ARG A 141 -12.83 -3.56 7.03
C ARG A 141 -13.64 -4.76 6.56
N SER A 142 -14.27 -4.65 5.37
CA SER A 142 -15.05 -5.74 4.77
C SER A 142 -14.22 -7.02 4.61
N GLU A 143 -12.96 -6.89 4.24
CA GLU A 143 -12.05 -8.02 4.10
C GLU A 143 -11.65 -8.61 5.46
N ALA A 144 -11.36 -7.77 6.46
CA ALA A 144 -11.08 -8.24 7.82
C ALA A 144 -12.27 -8.98 8.41
N ASP A 145 -13.49 -8.46 8.22
CA ASP A 145 -14.73 -9.08 8.69
C ASP A 145 -14.96 -10.45 7.98
N MET A 146 -14.79 -10.49 6.65
CA MET A 146 -14.89 -11.73 5.85
C MET A 146 -13.85 -12.77 6.26
N LEU A 147 -12.61 -12.38 6.53
CA LEU A 147 -11.55 -13.27 7.01
C LEU A 147 -11.89 -13.83 8.40
N ALA A 148 -12.40 -12.99 9.31
CA ALA A 148 -12.81 -13.40 10.65
C ALA A 148 -13.99 -14.39 10.60
N GLU A 149 -15.00 -14.15 9.75
CA GLU A 149 -16.11 -15.08 9.50
C GLU A 149 -15.63 -16.43 8.95
N ALA A 150 -14.55 -16.42 8.16
CA ALA A 150 -13.90 -17.62 7.65
C ALA A 150 -13.00 -18.33 8.68
N GLY A 151 -12.94 -17.85 9.94
CA GLY A 151 -12.15 -18.45 11.02
C GLY A 151 -10.67 -18.05 11.01
N VAL A 152 -10.27 -17.02 10.26
CA VAL A 152 -8.93 -16.44 10.31
C VAL A 152 -8.87 -15.45 11.48
N PRO A 153 -7.79 -15.46 12.32
CA PRO A 153 -7.62 -14.44 13.36
C PRO A 153 -7.28 -13.08 12.75
N ALA A 154 -8.27 -12.43 12.16
CA ALA A 154 -8.12 -11.22 11.38
C ALA A 154 -8.51 -9.95 12.14
N ALA A 155 -7.77 -8.87 11.90
CA ALA A 155 -8.04 -7.55 12.45
C ALA A 155 -7.99 -6.46 11.37
N TYR A 156 -8.82 -5.44 11.52
CA TYR A 156 -8.81 -4.26 10.67
C TYR A 156 -7.86 -3.20 11.23
N VAL A 157 -6.83 -2.85 10.46
CA VAL A 157 -5.97 -1.69 10.72
C VAL A 157 -5.87 -0.88 9.42
N PRO A 158 -6.49 0.31 9.35
CA PRO A 158 -6.48 1.11 8.13
C PRO A 158 -5.08 1.62 7.79
N ASN A 159 -4.90 2.06 6.57
CA ASN A 159 -3.68 2.75 6.15
C ASN A 159 -3.44 4.03 6.96
N GLY A 160 -2.24 4.56 6.89
CA GLY A 160 -1.82 5.75 7.60
C GLY A 160 -0.91 6.64 6.77
N PHE A 161 -0.45 7.73 7.36
CA PHE A 161 0.53 8.62 6.74
C PHE A 161 1.71 8.87 7.68
N ASP A 162 2.80 9.37 7.10
CA ASP A 162 4.02 9.69 7.83
C ASP A 162 4.16 11.21 8.00
N PRO A 163 3.94 11.74 9.19
CA PRO A 163 4.03 13.19 9.42
C PRO A 163 5.45 13.73 9.26
N GLU A 164 6.49 12.90 9.40
CA GLU A 164 7.89 13.33 9.22
C GLU A 164 8.24 13.61 7.75
N LEU A 165 7.48 13.04 6.81
CA LEU A 165 7.62 13.31 5.39
C LEU A 165 6.80 14.52 4.93
N ALA A 166 5.93 15.06 5.77
CA ALA A 166 5.09 16.20 5.41
C ALA A 166 5.96 17.46 5.21
N PRO A 167 5.92 18.08 4.01
CA PRO A 167 6.71 19.28 3.75
C PRO A 167 6.11 20.48 4.49
N PRO A 168 6.90 21.55 4.70
CA PRO A 168 6.36 22.83 5.11
C PRO A 168 5.26 23.29 4.15
N GLN A 169 4.16 23.81 4.72
CA GLN A 169 2.95 24.11 3.95
C GLN A 169 3.13 25.37 3.09
N THR A 170 3.26 25.17 1.79
CA THR A 170 3.14 26.25 0.81
C THR A 170 2.49 25.68 -0.45
N ARG A 171 1.25 26.05 -0.72
CA ARG A 171 0.65 25.82 -2.04
C ARG A 171 1.34 26.77 -3.02
N THR A 172 2.00 26.22 -4.02
CA THR A 172 2.76 27.00 -4.99
C THR A 172 2.43 26.64 -6.44
N GLN A 173 1.58 25.62 -6.67
CA GLN A 173 1.26 25.11 -8.01
C GLN A 173 -0.24 25.22 -8.28
N GLU A 174 -0.59 25.56 -9.52
CA GLU A 174 -1.98 25.62 -9.98
C GLU A 174 -2.47 24.28 -10.58
N GLU A 175 -1.55 23.32 -10.73
CA GLU A 175 -1.85 22.02 -11.31
C GLU A 175 -2.55 21.07 -10.33
N ILE A 176 -3.45 20.26 -10.87
CA ILE A 176 -3.97 19.07 -10.20
C ILE A 176 -3.01 17.92 -10.46
N VAL A 177 -2.53 17.26 -9.41
CA VAL A 177 -1.55 16.19 -9.55
C VAL A 177 -2.14 14.82 -9.27
N PHE A 178 -1.63 13.83 -9.99
CA PHE A 178 -1.86 12.41 -9.73
C PHE A 178 -0.53 11.70 -9.55
N VAL A 179 -0.36 10.98 -8.44
CA VAL A 179 0.84 10.17 -8.19
C VAL A 179 0.43 8.70 -8.09
N GLY A 180 0.91 7.83 -8.95
CA GLY A 180 0.63 6.39 -8.85
C GLY A 180 0.57 5.65 -10.18
N SER A 181 0.17 4.37 -10.10
CA SER A 181 0.10 3.47 -11.24
C SER A 181 -0.93 3.90 -12.27
N ARG A 182 -0.64 3.64 -13.53
CA ARG A 182 -1.52 3.89 -14.65
C ARG A 182 -2.54 2.76 -14.78
N TYR A 183 -3.81 3.10 -14.62
CA TYR A 183 -4.94 2.21 -14.90
C TYR A 183 -5.90 2.88 -15.87
N PRO A 184 -6.70 2.14 -16.65
CA PRO A 184 -7.58 2.70 -17.67
C PRO A 184 -8.53 3.80 -17.17
N ASN A 185 -9.16 3.62 -16.01
CA ASN A 185 -10.05 4.61 -15.41
C ASN A 185 -9.33 5.91 -15.03
N ARG A 186 -8.05 5.82 -14.64
CA ARG A 186 -7.21 6.96 -14.31
C ARG A 186 -6.79 7.73 -15.56
N VAL A 187 -6.44 6.99 -16.62
CA VAL A 187 -6.12 7.57 -17.94
C VAL A 187 -7.32 8.36 -18.44
N GLN A 188 -8.50 7.74 -18.52
CA GLN A 188 -9.73 8.39 -18.98
C GLN A 188 -10.05 9.67 -18.22
N LEU A 189 -9.92 9.65 -16.89
CA LEU A 189 -10.18 10.84 -16.08
C LEU A 189 -9.18 11.97 -16.35
N LEU A 190 -7.89 11.65 -16.39
CA LEU A 190 -6.83 12.66 -16.58
C LEU A 190 -6.88 13.27 -17.98
N GLU A 191 -7.09 12.44 -19.02
CA GLU A 191 -7.26 12.91 -20.39
C GLU A 191 -8.54 13.78 -20.53
N HIS A 192 -9.61 13.38 -19.86
CA HIS A 192 -10.85 14.19 -19.83
C HIS A 192 -10.59 15.57 -19.20
N LEU A 193 -9.94 15.63 -18.06
CA LEU A 193 -9.62 16.90 -17.39
C LEU A 193 -8.68 17.77 -18.25
N SER A 194 -7.63 17.16 -18.81
CA SER A 194 -6.68 17.85 -19.70
C SER A 194 -7.37 18.41 -20.94
N GLY A 195 -8.23 17.62 -21.58
CA GLY A 195 -9.00 18.02 -22.76
C GLY A 195 -9.99 19.17 -22.52
N HIS A 196 -10.36 19.43 -21.25
CA HIS A 196 -11.17 20.56 -20.83
C HIS A 196 -10.36 21.75 -20.31
N GLY A 197 -9.05 21.75 -20.55
CA GLY A 197 -8.15 22.83 -20.15
C GLY A 197 -7.82 22.88 -18.66
N VAL A 198 -8.12 21.82 -17.90
CA VAL A 198 -7.71 21.74 -16.50
C VAL A 198 -6.22 21.36 -16.45
N PRO A 199 -5.35 22.15 -15.81
CA PRO A 199 -3.94 21.81 -15.71
C PRO A 199 -3.77 20.59 -14.81
N VAL A 200 -3.38 19.45 -15.40
CA VAL A 200 -3.14 18.18 -14.72
C VAL A 200 -1.72 17.68 -14.99
N ARG A 201 -1.14 17.00 -14.01
CA ARG A 201 0.16 16.32 -14.15
C ARG A 201 0.15 14.97 -13.47
N ALA A 202 0.64 13.93 -14.17
CA ALA A 202 0.73 12.58 -13.64
C ALA A 202 2.19 12.21 -13.32
N TYR A 203 2.39 11.52 -12.20
CA TYR A 203 3.68 10.99 -11.76
C TYR A 203 3.63 9.48 -11.66
N GLY A 204 4.61 8.82 -12.27
CA GLY A 204 4.76 7.39 -12.20
C GLY A 204 5.31 6.78 -13.49
N ARG A 205 5.92 5.62 -13.35
CA ARG A 205 6.61 4.94 -14.46
C ARG A 205 5.72 4.66 -15.67
N GLY A 206 4.46 4.30 -15.43
CA GLY A 206 3.50 4.03 -16.51
C GLY A 206 3.02 5.27 -17.26
N TRP A 207 3.24 6.48 -16.73
CA TRP A 207 2.87 7.75 -17.35
C TRP A 207 4.02 8.38 -18.13
N SER A 208 5.24 8.20 -17.63
CA SER A 208 6.46 8.85 -18.12
C SER A 208 6.77 8.50 -19.58
N HIS A 209 7.07 9.54 -20.37
CA HIS A 209 7.58 9.42 -21.74
C HIS A 209 9.10 9.16 -21.80
N HIS A 210 9.76 9.04 -20.65
CA HIS A 210 11.20 8.81 -20.61
C HIS A 210 11.56 7.43 -21.18
N PRO A 211 12.54 7.31 -22.11
CA PRO A 211 12.85 6.05 -22.80
C PRO A 211 13.17 4.89 -21.86
N VAL A 212 13.84 5.16 -20.75
CA VAL A 212 14.14 4.12 -19.74
C VAL A 212 12.87 3.56 -19.11
N ASP A 213 11.85 4.39 -18.87
CA ASP A 213 10.59 3.94 -18.27
C ASP A 213 9.74 3.18 -19.28
N GLN A 214 9.73 3.61 -20.55
CA GLN A 214 9.12 2.87 -21.66
C GLN A 214 9.76 1.50 -21.82
N LEU A 215 11.10 1.41 -21.82
CA LEU A 215 11.84 0.14 -21.88
C LEU A 215 11.56 -0.76 -20.67
N ARG A 216 11.40 -0.20 -19.48
CA ARG A 216 11.14 -0.97 -18.25
C ARG A 216 9.73 -1.51 -18.19
N THR A 217 8.75 -0.78 -18.69
CA THR A 217 7.34 -1.21 -18.72
C THR A 217 7.00 -1.99 -19.98
N TRP A 218 7.84 -1.90 -21.04
CA TRP A 218 7.58 -2.43 -22.39
C TRP A 218 6.29 -1.89 -23.01
N GLU A 219 5.86 -0.75 -22.56
CA GLU A 219 4.73 -0.02 -23.09
C GLU A 219 5.25 1.25 -23.75
N TRP A 220 5.02 1.39 -25.03
CA TRP A 220 5.50 2.51 -25.85
C TRP A 220 4.45 3.61 -25.98
N ALA A 221 3.18 3.21 -26.00
CA ALA A 221 2.07 4.16 -26.03
C ALA A 221 1.85 4.77 -24.65
N ARG A 222 1.83 6.10 -24.60
CA ARG A 222 1.58 6.89 -23.38
C ARG A 222 0.42 7.85 -23.62
N PRO A 223 -0.36 8.18 -22.57
CA PRO A 223 -1.37 9.24 -22.65
C PRO A 223 -0.71 10.58 -23.01
N ASP A 224 -1.38 11.36 -23.85
CA ASP A 224 -0.92 12.71 -24.22
C ASP A 224 -1.33 13.72 -23.14
N LEU A 225 -0.57 13.73 -22.06
CA LEU A 225 -0.74 14.65 -20.94
C LEU A 225 0.59 14.92 -20.23
N PRO A 226 0.74 16.05 -19.53
CA PRO A 226 1.91 16.35 -18.74
C PRO A 226 2.21 15.27 -17.72
N SER A 227 3.38 14.65 -17.83
CA SER A 227 3.72 13.51 -16.99
C SER A 227 5.19 13.47 -16.63
N GLU A 228 5.49 12.91 -15.47
CA GLU A 228 6.81 12.77 -14.91
C GLU A 228 7.10 11.32 -14.52
N ARG A 229 8.36 11.04 -14.28
CA ARG A 229 8.84 9.74 -13.82
C ARG A 229 8.29 9.38 -12.45
N ASP A 230 8.50 8.12 -12.07
CA ASP A 230 8.27 7.66 -10.71
C ASP A 230 9.17 8.42 -9.72
N ILE A 231 8.59 8.86 -8.60
CA ILE A 231 9.25 9.70 -7.60
C ILE A 231 9.26 9.01 -6.23
N PRO A 232 10.31 9.24 -5.42
CA PRO A 232 10.36 8.74 -4.04
C PRO A 232 9.20 9.26 -3.19
N LEU A 233 8.83 8.51 -2.14
CA LEU A 233 7.70 8.83 -1.27
C LEU A 233 7.73 10.27 -0.71
N ALA A 234 8.89 10.73 -0.24
CA ALA A 234 9.03 12.10 0.27
C ALA A 234 8.76 13.17 -0.80
N GLN A 235 9.17 12.92 -2.05
CA GLN A 235 8.86 13.81 -3.17
C GLN A 235 7.37 13.74 -3.54
N ALA A 236 6.76 12.56 -3.48
CA ALA A 236 5.33 12.39 -3.71
C ALA A 236 4.50 13.19 -2.69
N TYR A 237 4.91 13.18 -1.42
CA TYR A 237 4.34 14.04 -0.39
C TYR A 237 4.49 15.53 -0.74
N ALA A 238 5.71 15.95 -1.12
CA ALA A 238 5.97 17.35 -1.45
C ALA A 238 5.16 17.84 -2.67
N VAL A 239 5.06 17.03 -3.72
CA VAL A 239 4.28 17.36 -4.92
C VAL A 239 2.80 17.47 -4.59
N GLN A 240 2.24 16.50 -3.87
CA GLN A 240 0.82 16.49 -3.50
C GLN A 240 0.44 17.63 -2.54
N ALA A 241 1.33 17.98 -1.60
CA ALA A 241 1.10 19.07 -0.66
C ALA A 241 1.12 20.46 -1.32
N ARG A 242 1.94 20.63 -2.36
CA ARG A 242 2.09 21.91 -3.10
C ARG A 242 1.06 22.10 -4.21
N ALA A 243 0.44 21.04 -4.68
CA ALA A 243 -0.54 21.08 -5.77
C ALA A 243 -1.80 21.88 -5.42
N ALA A 244 -2.49 22.40 -6.41
CA ALA A 244 -3.83 22.95 -6.25
C ALA A 244 -4.79 21.91 -5.64
N ALA A 245 -4.69 20.66 -6.12
CA ALA A 245 -5.31 19.49 -5.53
C ALA A 245 -4.58 18.21 -5.95
N ALA A 246 -4.71 17.14 -5.16
CA ALA A 246 -4.23 15.81 -5.49
C ALA A 246 -5.40 14.87 -5.78
N LEU A 247 -5.32 14.14 -6.88
CA LEU A 247 -6.32 13.15 -7.26
C LEU A 247 -6.08 11.83 -6.53
N ASN A 248 -7.13 11.33 -5.91
CA ASN A 248 -7.18 10.00 -5.31
C ASN A 248 -8.23 9.15 -6.03
N VAL A 249 -7.82 8.54 -7.12
CA VAL A 249 -8.67 7.67 -7.95
C VAL A 249 -8.40 6.23 -7.57
N HIS A 250 -9.40 5.58 -7.00
CA HIS A 250 -9.33 4.18 -6.61
C HIS A 250 -9.32 3.29 -7.87
N GLY A 251 -8.63 2.15 -7.75
CA GLY A 251 -8.74 1.06 -8.73
C GLY A 251 -9.87 0.11 -8.33
N LEU A 252 -9.63 -1.17 -8.52
CA LEU A 252 -10.52 -2.25 -8.11
C LEU A 252 -10.39 -2.63 -6.61
N GLN A 253 -9.60 -1.88 -5.85
CA GLN A 253 -9.35 -2.14 -4.44
C GLN A 253 -10.58 -1.85 -3.57
N GLU A 254 -10.80 -2.65 -2.53
CA GLU A 254 -11.91 -2.46 -1.59
C GLU A 254 -11.60 -1.42 -0.51
N GLY A 255 -10.40 -1.46 0.04
CA GLY A 255 -9.96 -0.55 1.10
C GLY A 255 -9.62 0.86 0.61
N LEU A 256 -9.48 1.78 1.55
CA LEU A 256 -9.07 3.16 1.26
C LEU A 256 -7.58 3.21 0.91
N ALA A 257 -7.27 3.84 -0.22
CA ALA A 257 -5.88 4.03 -0.66
C ALA A 257 -5.08 4.87 0.36
N MET A 258 -3.75 4.69 0.37
CA MET A 258 -2.82 5.48 1.20
C MET A 258 -3.06 6.99 1.09
N ARG A 259 -3.32 7.49 -0.12
CA ARG A 259 -3.57 8.91 -0.38
C ARG A 259 -4.75 9.48 0.39
N THR A 260 -5.73 8.63 0.77
CA THR A 260 -6.86 9.05 1.60
C THR A 260 -6.39 9.64 2.93
N PHE A 261 -5.24 9.18 3.43
CA PHE A 261 -4.64 9.63 4.68
C PHE A 261 -3.50 10.63 4.46
N GLU A 262 -2.70 10.43 3.41
CA GLU A 262 -1.52 11.25 3.10
C GLU A 262 -1.88 12.68 2.75
N VAL A 263 -2.74 12.87 1.74
CA VAL A 263 -3.04 14.21 1.22
C VAL A 263 -3.68 15.10 2.28
N PRO A 264 -4.74 14.66 3.00
CA PRO A 264 -5.29 15.47 4.07
C PRO A 264 -4.36 15.57 5.28
N GLY A 265 -3.56 14.53 5.58
CA GLY A 265 -2.56 14.55 6.65
C GLY A 265 -1.50 15.62 6.47
N MET A 266 -1.21 15.98 5.21
CA MET A 266 -0.32 17.08 4.83
C MET A 266 -1.06 18.42 4.64
N ASN A 267 -2.35 18.51 4.98
CA ASN A 267 -3.23 19.65 4.69
C ASN A 267 -3.39 19.97 3.18
N GLY A 268 -3.17 18.99 2.31
CA GLY A 268 -3.46 19.07 0.89
C GLY A 268 -4.96 19.04 0.61
N ILE A 269 -5.37 19.55 -0.55
CA ILE A 269 -6.71 19.34 -1.07
C ILE A 269 -6.74 18.03 -1.81
N GLN A 270 -7.67 17.15 -1.44
CA GLN A 270 -7.89 15.88 -2.12
C GLN A 270 -9.18 15.89 -2.92
N LEU A 271 -9.09 15.44 -4.16
CA LEU A 271 -10.25 15.09 -4.99
C LEU A 271 -10.31 13.56 -5.05
N ILE A 272 -11.38 12.99 -4.51
CA ILE A 272 -11.54 11.55 -4.36
C ILE A 272 -12.81 11.08 -5.07
N ASP A 273 -12.71 9.92 -5.71
CA ASP A 273 -13.80 9.29 -6.48
C ASP A 273 -14.76 8.44 -5.62
N ARG A 274 -14.43 8.23 -4.34
CA ARG A 274 -15.28 7.50 -3.39
C ARG A 274 -15.53 8.33 -2.15
N PRO A 275 -16.74 8.23 -1.55
CA PRO A 275 -16.98 8.84 -0.25
C PRO A 275 -16.05 8.18 0.78
N THR A 276 -15.30 9.00 1.51
CA THR A 276 -14.64 8.53 2.74
C THR A 276 -15.75 8.31 3.75
N SER A 277 -16.06 7.06 4.07
CA SER A 277 -16.98 6.77 5.16
C SER A 277 -16.40 7.40 6.43
N ARG A 278 -17.09 8.39 7.00
CA ARG A 278 -16.84 8.81 8.37
C ARG A 278 -16.93 7.55 9.22
N SER A 279 -16.01 7.36 10.15
CA SER A 279 -16.17 6.37 11.21
C SER A 279 -17.57 6.54 11.78
N SER A 280 -18.48 5.68 11.38
CA SER A 280 -19.85 5.71 11.88
C SER A 280 -19.84 5.08 13.27
N THR A 281 -19.65 5.91 14.28
CA THR A 281 -20.34 5.69 15.53
C THR A 281 -21.80 6.02 15.24
N THR A 282 -22.58 5.09 14.75
CA THR A 282 -24.05 5.21 14.74
C THR A 282 -24.72 3.84 14.71
N ARG A 283 -25.26 3.49 15.86
CA ARG A 283 -26.50 2.77 16.14
C ARG A 283 -27.16 1.96 15.03
N HIS A 284 -27.48 0.74 15.41
CA HIS A 284 -28.39 -0.21 14.78
C HIS A 284 -29.68 0.43 14.27
N GLY A 285 -30.02 0.08 13.05
CA GLY A 285 -31.32 0.23 12.47
C GLY A 285 -31.37 -0.60 11.19
N GLY A 286 -31.99 -1.78 11.27
CA GLY A 286 -32.02 -2.75 10.20
C GLY A 286 -32.80 -2.26 8.97
N ALA A 287 -32.38 -2.68 7.79
CA ALA A 287 -33.22 -2.98 6.64
C ALA A 287 -32.45 -3.93 5.71
N ASP A 288 -33.04 -5.10 5.50
CA ASP A 288 -32.62 -6.11 4.53
C ASP A 288 -32.50 -5.55 3.12
N LEU A 289 -31.39 -5.84 2.44
CA LEU A 289 -31.28 -5.75 1.00
C LEU A 289 -30.75 -7.06 0.42
N PRO A 290 -31.36 -7.56 -0.67
CA PRO A 290 -31.13 -8.89 -1.18
C PRO A 290 -29.78 -9.03 -1.92
N GLN A 291 -29.18 -10.22 -1.76
CA GLN A 291 -27.96 -10.62 -2.46
C GLN A 291 -28.15 -10.74 -3.97
N PRO A 292 -27.24 -10.27 -4.81
CA PRO A 292 -27.22 -10.68 -6.21
C PRO A 292 -26.40 -11.95 -6.41
N ARG A 293 -27.05 -12.93 -7.02
CA ARG A 293 -26.47 -14.17 -7.51
C ARG A 293 -25.39 -13.90 -8.57
N ALA A 294 -24.32 -14.71 -8.53
CA ALA A 294 -23.31 -14.79 -9.56
C ALA A 294 -23.95 -15.09 -10.93
N ALA A 295 -23.65 -14.25 -11.92
CA ALA A 295 -23.84 -14.55 -13.34
C ALA A 295 -22.59 -14.08 -14.09
N ALA A 296 -21.97 -15.03 -14.78
CA ALA A 296 -20.87 -14.83 -15.69
C ALA A 296 -21.32 -14.01 -16.93
N GLY A 297 -20.46 -13.10 -17.37
CA GLY A 297 -20.42 -12.62 -18.75
C GLY A 297 -21.44 -11.55 -19.11
N ALA A 298 -21.08 -10.27 -18.91
CA ALA A 298 -21.47 -9.15 -19.77
C ALA A 298 -20.61 -7.94 -19.46
N VAL A 299 -19.99 -7.36 -20.48
CA VAL A 299 -19.34 -6.03 -20.43
C VAL A 299 -20.39 -5.00 -20.05
N PRO A 300 -20.22 -4.21 -18.98
CA PRO A 300 -21.20 -3.18 -18.62
C PRO A 300 -21.11 -1.99 -19.57
N PRO A 301 -22.22 -1.33 -19.86
CA PRO A 301 -22.30 -0.16 -20.72
C PRO A 301 -21.61 1.04 -20.09
N GLY A 302 -21.13 1.91 -20.95
CA GLY A 302 -20.28 3.09 -20.74
C GLY A 302 -20.56 4.04 -19.54
N PRO A 303 -19.72 5.07 -19.37
CA PRO A 303 -19.43 5.69 -18.09
C PRO A 303 -20.66 6.39 -17.49
N ARG A 304 -21.11 5.92 -16.34
CA ARG A 304 -21.93 6.73 -15.46
C ARG A 304 -21.07 7.91 -14.98
N ARG A 305 -21.57 9.12 -15.12
CA ARG A 305 -20.94 10.37 -14.68
C ARG A 305 -20.47 10.20 -13.23
N SER A 306 -19.16 10.02 -13.05
CA SER A 306 -18.55 10.02 -11.73
C SER A 306 -18.55 11.46 -11.22
N ALA A 307 -19.41 11.77 -10.26
CA ALA A 307 -19.37 13.04 -9.57
C ALA A 307 -18.11 13.09 -8.71
N LEU A 308 -17.17 13.95 -9.05
CA LEU A 308 -16.03 14.28 -8.18
C LEU A 308 -16.55 14.98 -6.93
N VAL A 309 -16.51 14.30 -5.81
CA VAL A 309 -16.90 14.86 -4.52
C VAL A 309 -15.76 15.69 -3.95
N ARG A 310 -15.97 16.99 -3.84
CA ARG A 310 -15.04 17.93 -3.23
C ARG A 310 -14.97 17.68 -1.72
N ALA A 311 -13.87 17.17 -1.21
CA ALA A 311 -13.59 17.19 0.22
C ALA A 311 -13.00 18.55 0.61
N HIS A 312 -13.80 19.44 1.19
CA HIS A 312 -13.28 20.67 1.79
C HIS A 312 -12.63 20.36 3.13
N PRO A 313 -11.45 20.90 3.43
CA PRO A 313 -10.88 20.83 4.77
C PRO A 313 -11.71 21.73 5.70
N ARG A 314 -12.64 21.15 6.44
CA ARG A 314 -13.30 21.85 7.55
C ARG A 314 -12.32 21.91 8.73
N ARG A 315 -12.33 22.99 9.51
CA ARG A 315 -11.48 23.16 10.71
C ARG A 315 -11.56 22.01 11.73
N GLY A 316 -12.66 21.23 11.75
CA GLY A 316 -12.80 20.00 12.54
C GLY A 316 -12.07 18.75 12.00
N ALA A 317 -11.73 18.71 10.70
CA ALA A 317 -11.06 17.55 10.09
C ALA A 317 -9.58 17.43 10.49
N ARG A 318 -8.97 18.48 11.01
CA ARG A 318 -7.56 18.46 11.47
C ARG A 318 -7.32 17.57 12.69
N SER A 319 -8.28 17.49 13.61
CA SER A 319 -8.15 16.64 14.81
C SER A 319 -8.30 15.15 14.46
N ASP A 320 -9.20 14.81 13.54
CA ASP A 320 -9.45 13.42 13.17
C ASP A 320 -8.30 12.82 12.33
N LEU A 321 -7.71 13.63 11.44
CA LEU A 321 -6.59 13.19 10.59
C LEU A 321 -5.27 13.05 11.36
N ALA A 322 -5.07 13.84 12.43
CA ALA A 322 -3.93 13.68 13.31
C ALA A 322 -3.85 12.28 13.95
N GLN A 323 -4.97 11.54 13.99
CA GLN A 323 -5.07 10.17 14.51
C GLN A 323 -4.79 9.08 13.47
N HIS A 324 -4.41 9.43 12.23
CA HIS A 324 -4.14 8.47 11.16
C HIS A 324 -2.66 8.35 10.78
N THR A 325 -1.74 8.68 11.68
CA THR A 325 -0.30 8.48 11.43
C THR A 325 0.11 7.04 11.60
N PHE A 326 1.27 6.65 11.04
CA PHE A 326 1.82 5.31 11.27
C PHE A 326 2.12 5.02 12.76
N ALA A 327 2.36 6.04 13.60
CA ALA A 327 2.48 5.84 15.04
C ALA A 327 1.16 5.37 15.67
N HIS A 328 0.01 5.87 15.19
CA HIS A 328 -1.31 5.38 15.62
C HIS A 328 -1.55 3.94 15.14
N ARG A 329 -1.17 3.63 13.90
CA ARG A 329 -1.27 2.25 13.36
C ARG A 329 -0.38 1.28 14.12
N ALA A 330 0.84 1.70 14.46
CA ALA A 330 1.73 0.90 15.29
C ALA A 330 1.11 0.56 16.66
N ARG A 331 0.40 1.51 17.29
CA ARG A 331 -0.35 1.23 18.55
C ARG A 331 -1.50 0.24 18.35
N GLU A 332 -2.21 0.33 17.24
CA GLU A 332 -3.28 -0.62 16.90
C GLU A 332 -2.71 -2.03 16.67
N VAL A 333 -1.62 -2.13 15.91
CA VAL A 333 -0.91 -3.40 15.65
C VAL A 333 -0.31 -3.97 16.93
N GLN A 334 0.28 -3.14 17.80
CA GLN A 334 0.84 -3.59 19.07
C GLN A 334 -0.17 -4.36 19.93
N LYS A 335 -1.41 -3.91 19.97
CA LYS A 335 -2.49 -4.58 20.74
C LYS A 335 -2.83 -5.98 20.24
N LEU A 336 -2.43 -6.32 19.03
CA LEU A 336 -2.70 -7.64 18.44
C LEU A 336 -1.63 -8.68 18.81
N TRP A 337 -0.50 -8.26 19.41
CA TRP A 337 0.51 -9.17 19.97
C TRP A 337 0.26 -9.50 21.45
N ASP A 338 -0.54 -8.68 22.15
CA ASP A 338 -0.92 -8.85 23.55
C ASP A 338 -2.19 -9.70 23.68
#